data_81c82078b6d206b9d77f08b02e97830a
#
_entry.id   81c82078b6d206b9d77f08b02e97830a
#
_cell.length_a   1.000
_cell.length_b   1.000
_cell.length_c   1.000
_cell.angle_alpha   90.00
_cell.angle_beta   90.00
_cell.angle_gamma   90.00
#
_symmetry.space_group_name_H-M   'P 1'
#
loop_
_entity.id
_entity.type
_entity.pdbx_description
1 polymer ?
#
loop_
_entity_poly.entity_id
_entity_poly.type
_entity_poly.pdbx_seq_one_letter_code
_entity_poly.pdbx_strand_id
1 'polypeptide(L)'
;MEKTALYNFHKNLGAKFVSFAGYEMPIQYKEGIVKEHISTRQSAGFFDVSHMGQFFVTDNKSSEQSLEKIIPLDFKEIKINQSKYSFLINDKGGVIDDIIITRVEGGFNIILNAACKDNDIKEIAKCLNSDSKYELKKDFSLIALPVSYTHLTLPTILLV
;
A
#
# COMPACT_ATOMS: atom_id res chain seq x y z
N MET A 1 6.37 19.48 2.63
CA MET A 1 5.90 18.13 2.99
C MET A 1 4.52 17.94 2.38
N GLU A 2 4.27 16.76 1.85
CA GLU A 2 2.96 16.39 1.31
C GLU A 2 1.97 16.09 2.44
N LYS A 3 0.67 16.08 2.09
CA LYS A 3 -0.43 15.80 3.04
C LYS A 3 -1.29 14.68 2.46
N THR A 4 -1.75 13.78 3.32
CA THR A 4 -2.72 12.76 2.94
C THR A 4 -4.11 13.38 2.72
N ALA A 5 -5.00 12.67 2.03
CA ALA A 5 -6.39 13.12 1.84
C ALA A 5 -7.12 13.35 3.18
N LEU A 6 -6.76 12.60 4.23
CA LEU A 6 -7.35 12.69 5.56
C LEU A 6 -6.66 13.70 6.50
N TYR A 7 -5.67 14.45 6.02
CA TYR A 7 -4.91 15.39 6.85
C TYR A 7 -5.79 16.33 7.69
N ASN A 8 -6.78 16.98 7.07
CA ASN A 8 -7.67 17.90 7.78
C ASN A 8 -8.56 17.19 8.80
N PHE A 9 -8.96 15.96 8.53
CA PHE A 9 -9.69 15.12 9.47
C PHE A 9 -8.86 14.85 10.74
N HIS A 10 -7.61 14.42 10.57
CA HIS A 10 -6.68 14.21 11.68
C HIS A 10 -6.41 15.48 12.49
N LYS A 11 -6.23 16.62 11.79
CA LYS A 11 -6.04 17.92 12.43
C LYS A 11 -7.23 18.32 13.30
N ASN A 12 -8.45 18.12 12.80
CA ASN A 12 -9.68 18.43 13.56
C ASN A 12 -9.87 17.52 14.78
N LEU A 13 -9.32 16.32 14.76
CA LEU A 13 -9.26 15.39 15.90
C LEU A 13 -8.13 15.72 16.89
N GLY A 14 -7.36 16.77 16.66
CA GLY A 14 -6.27 17.19 17.53
C GLY A 14 -5.02 16.32 17.44
N ALA A 15 -4.79 15.69 16.29
CA ALA A 15 -3.59 14.92 16.04
C ALA A 15 -2.31 15.78 16.16
N LYS A 16 -1.26 15.20 16.71
CA LYS A 16 0.11 15.72 16.60
C LYS A 16 0.75 15.13 15.35
N PHE A 17 1.38 15.99 14.55
CA PHE A 17 1.99 15.61 13.28
C PHE A 17 3.50 15.55 13.38
N VAL A 18 4.09 14.64 12.60
CA VAL A 18 5.54 14.52 12.40
C VAL A 18 5.83 14.35 10.92
N SER A 19 7.07 14.67 10.52
CA SER A 19 7.57 14.34 9.19
C SER A 19 7.84 12.84 9.08
N PHE A 20 7.23 12.17 8.12
CA PHE A 20 7.45 10.77 7.83
C PHE A 20 7.37 10.52 6.30
N ALA A 21 8.44 9.95 5.72
CA ALA A 21 8.51 9.63 4.27
C ALA A 21 8.06 10.77 3.34
N GLY A 22 8.39 12.03 3.68
CA GLY A 22 8.02 13.21 2.90
C GLY A 22 6.64 13.80 3.20
N TYR A 23 5.86 13.16 4.06
CA TYR A 23 4.51 13.57 4.45
C TYR A 23 4.44 14.13 5.87
N GLU A 24 3.43 14.98 6.14
CA GLU A 24 2.99 15.31 7.49
C GLU A 24 2.02 14.22 7.97
N MET A 25 2.49 13.33 8.85
CA MET A 25 1.71 12.18 9.33
C MET A 25 1.29 12.34 10.79
N PRO A 26 0.06 11.95 11.17
CA PRO A 26 -0.37 11.95 12.55
C PRO A 26 0.36 10.85 13.33
N ILE A 27 1.01 11.21 14.44
CA ILE A 27 1.73 10.26 15.29
C ILE A 27 0.95 9.86 16.54
N GLN A 28 0.12 10.73 17.04
CA GLN A 28 -0.73 10.49 18.21
C GLN A 28 -1.86 11.51 18.31
N TYR A 29 -2.87 11.16 19.11
CA TYR A 29 -3.98 12.02 19.47
C TYR A 29 -3.95 12.37 20.95
N LYS A 30 -5.09 12.80 21.50
CA LYS A 30 -5.21 13.27 22.89
C LYS A 30 -4.80 12.21 23.93
N GLU A 31 -5.09 10.96 23.66
CA GLU A 31 -4.82 9.85 24.59
C GLU A 31 -3.32 9.48 24.67
N GLY A 32 -2.56 9.81 23.63
CA GLY A 32 -1.15 9.57 23.52
C GLY A 32 -0.78 8.17 23.02
N ILE A 33 0.43 8.06 22.46
CA ILE A 33 0.95 6.87 21.77
C ILE A 33 0.79 5.57 22.57
N VAL A 34 1.12 5.60 23.87
CA VAL A 34 1.11 4.37 24.69
C VAL A 34 -0.31 3.82 24.84
N LYS A 35 -1.28 4.70 25.12
CA LYS A 35 -2.67 4.29 25.33
C LYS A 35 -3.30 3.84 23.99
N GLU A 36 -3.03 4.54 22.91
CA GLU A 36 -3.48 4.18 21.57
C GLU A 36 -2.89 2.83 21.12
N HIS A 37 -1.61 2.56 21.42
CA HIS A 37 -0.98 1.27 21.18
C HIS A 37 -1.66 0.15 21.98
N ILE A 38 -1.88 0.35 23.29
CA ILE A 38 -2.54 -0.65 24.14
C ILE A 38 -3.96 -0.92 23.63
N SER A 39 -4.72 0.12 23.29
CA SER A 39 -6.08 -0.01 22.73
C SER A 39 -6.08 -0.85 21.46
N THR A 40 -5.15 -0.59 20.55
CA THR A 40 -5.00 -1.39 19.32
C THR A 40 -4.69 -2.85 19.62
N ARG A 41 -3.85 -3.12 20.62
CA ARG A 41 -3.49 -4.48 21.04
C ARG A 41 -4.62 -5.24 21.73
N GLN A 42 -5.52 -4.53 22.40
CA GLN A 42 -6.63 -5.12 23.15
C GLN A 42 -7.93 -5.20 22.34
N SER A 43 -8.06 -4.37 21.29
CA SER A 43 -9.27 -4.27 20.47
C SER A 43 -8.91 -4.10 19.00
N ALA A 44 -9.02 -2.89 18.47
CA ALA A 44 -8.69 -2.57 17.09
C ALA A 44 -8.09 -1.17 17.00
N GLY A 45 -7.31 -0.92 15.95
CA GLY A 45 -6.82 0.39 15.58
C GLY A 45 -7.27 0.77 14.17
N PHE A 46 -7.30 2.07 13.89
CA PHE A 46 -7.62 2.61 12.58
C PHE A 46 -6.47 3.55 12.18
N PHE A 47 -5.75 3.19 11.12
CA PHE A 47 -4.54 3.90 10.72
C PHE A 47 -4.65 4.42 9.30
N ASP A 48 -4.43 5.73 9.14
CA ASP A 48 -4.21 6.32 7.82
C ASP A 48 -2.81 5.95 7.33
N VAL A 49 -2.75 5.17 6.26
CA VAL A 49 -1.52 4.79 5.56
C VAL A 49 -1.50 5.32 4.12
N SER A 50 -2.25 6.38 3.86
CA SER A 50 -2.43 6.97 2.53
C SER A 50 -1.15 7.60 1.94
N HIS A 51 -0.08 7.72 2.73
CA HIS A 51 1.24 8.11 2.24
C HIS A 51 1.89 7.02 1.37
N MET A 52 1.45 5.77 1.49
CA MET A 52 1.88 4.67 0.62
C MET A 52 1.40 4.89 -0.82
N GLY A 53 2.20 4.45 -1.79
CA GLY A 53 1.83 4.51 -3.19
C GLY A 53 0.72 3.51 -3.51
N GLN A 54 -0.35 3.98 -4.15
CA GLN A 54 -1.44 3.14 -4.66
C GLN A 54 -1.35 3.12 -6.17
N PHE A 55 -0.72 2.10 -6.73
CA PHE A 55 -0.41 2.00 -8.14
C PHE A 55 -1.32 0.97 -8.80
N PHE A 56 -2.09 1.41 -9.79
CA PHE A 56 -2.99 0.55 -10.55
C PHE A 56 -2.39 0.17 -11.89
N VAL A 57 -2.46 -1.10 -12.26
CA VAL A 57 -2.08 -1.61 -13.57
C VAL A 57 -3.28 -2.36 -14.16
N THR A 58 -3.66 -2.01 -15.40
CA THR A 58 -4.77 -2.67 -16.10
C THR A 58 -4.48 -4.14 -16.36
N ASP A 59 -5.45 -5.01 -16.09
CA ASP A 59 -5.38 -6.45 -16.33
C ASP A 59 -5.47 -6.74 -17.84
N ASN A 60 -4.39 -7.25 -18.38
CA ASN A 60 -4.35 -7.88 -19.69
C ASN A 60 -3.19 -8.88 -19.72
N LYS A 61 -3.21 -9.80 -20.66
CA LYS A 61 -2.19 -10.84 -20.77
C LYS A 61 -0.75 -10.27 -20.86
N SER A 62 -0.60 -9.12 -21.46
CA SER A 62 0.70 -8.42 -21.59
C SER A 62 1.18 -7.88 -20.26
N SER A 63 0.28 -7.28 -19.45
CA SER A 63 0.58 -6.75 -18.12
C SER A 63 0.97 -7.87 -17.16
N GLU A 64 0.21 -8.97 -17.11
CA GLU A 64 0.54 -10.13 -16.27
C GLU A 64 1.94 -10.65 -16.56
N GLN A 65 2.24 -10.94 -17.84
CA GLN A 65 3.54 -11.45 -18.27
C GLN A 65 4.70 -10.47 -17.98
N SER A 66 4.42 -9.17 -18.02
CA SER A 66 5.41 -8.15 -17.70
C SER A 66 5.69 -8.10 -16.22
N LEU A 67 4.65 -8.12 -15.40
CA LEU A 67 4.78 -8.08 -13.94
C LEU A 67 5.46 -9.34 -13.39
N GLU A 68 5.17 -10.52 -13.95
CA GLU A 68 5.80 -11.80 -13.56
C GLU A 68 7.33 -11.82 -13.74
N LYS A 69 7.90 -10.92 -14.54
CA LYS A 69 9.36 -10.80 -14.71
C LYS A 69 10.06 -10.21 -13.50
N ILE A 70 9.38 -9.30 -12.78
CA ILE A 70 9.96 -8.53 -11.66
C ILE A 70 9.26 -8.80 -10.33
N ILE A 71 8.16 -9.55 -10.35
CA ILE A 71 7.38 -9.90 -9.15
C ILE A 71 7.20 -11.41 -9.15
N PRO A 72 7.78 -12.14 -8.18
CA PRO A 72 7.77 -13.61 -8.14
C PRO A 72 6.41 -14.16 -7.71
N LEU A 73 5.39 -13.97 -8.53
CA LEU A 73 4.02 -14.47 -8.35
C LEU A 73 3.49 -15.00 -9.67
N ASP A 74 2.65 -16.03 -9.61
CA ASP A 74 1.76 -16.41 -10.71
C ASP A 74 0.48 -15.57 -10.62
N PHE A 75 0.36 -14.57 -11.51
CA PHE A 75 -0.76 -13.64 -11.50
C PHE A 75 -2.09 -14.30 -11.87
N LYS A 76 -2.07 -15.43 -12.58
CA LYS A 76 -3.27 -16.18 -12.94
C LYS A 76 -3.94 -16.85 -11.74
N GLU A 77 -3.15 -17.18 -10.73
CA GLU A 77 -3.67 -17.80 -9.51
C GLU A 77 -4.22 -16.79 -8.49
N ILE A 78 -4.02 -15.49 -8.71
CA ILE A 78 -4.57 -14.47 -7.83
C ILE A 78 -6.05 -14.26 -8.16
N LYS A 79 -6.94 -14.58 -7.23
CA LYS A 79 -8.39 -14.40 -7.41
C LYS A 79 -8.78 -12.93 -7.26
N ILE A 80 -9.91 -12.53 -7.85
CA ILE A 80 -10.50 -11.20 -7.63
C ILE A 80 -10.67 -10.95 -6.12
N ASN A 81 -10.31 -9.75 -5.68
CA ASN A 81 -10.27 -9.32 -4.28
C ASN A 81 -9.30 -10.12 -3.38
N GLN A 82 -8.37 -10.85 -3.96
CA GLN A 82 -7.30 -11.49 -3.23
C GLN A 82 -6.05 -10.63 -3.26
N SER A 83 -5.46 -10.41 -2.08
CA SER A 83 -4.16 -9.77 -1.91
C SER A 83 -3.05 -10.79 -1.70
N LYS A 84 -1.88 -10.49 -2.22
CA LYS A 84 -0.64 -11.23 -2.04
C LYS A 84 0.47 -10.27 -1.62
N TYR A 85 1.21 -10.64 -0.58
CA TYR A 85 2.48 -9.99 -0.25
C TYR A 85 3.57 -10.58 -1.13
N SER A 86 4.41 -9.74 -1.71
CA SER A 86 5.50 -10.12 -2.60
C SER A 86 6.60 -9.07 -2.63
N PHE A 87 7.50 -9.19 -3.59
CA PHE A 87 8.67 -8.33 -3.73
C PHE A 87 8.80 -7.82 -5.16
N LEU A 88 9.40 -6.64 -5.33
CA LEU A 88 10.04 -6.26 -6.58
C LEU A 88 11.46 -6.80 -6.59
N ILE A 89 11.85 -7.48 -7.66
CA ILE A 89 13.18 -8.08 -7.81
C ILE A 89 13.89 -7.50 -9.05
N ASN A 90 15.21 -7.45 -8.98
CA ASN A 90 16.05 -7.09 -10.11
C ASN A 90 16.43 -8.33 -10.93
N ASP A 91 17.11 -8.11 -12.08
CA ASP A 91 17.54 -9.19 -12.99
C ASP A 91 18.48 -10.24 -12.38
N LYS A 92 19.05 -9.94 -11.20
CA LYS A 92 19.93 -10.86 -10.45
C LYS A 92 19.18 -11.59 -9.32
N GLY A 93 17.87 -11.40 -9.21
CA GLY A 93 17.04 -11.94 -8.14
C GLY A 93 17.18 -11.23 -6.80
N GLY A 94 17.87 -10.09 -6.75
CA GLY A 94 17.94 -9.26 -5.54
C GLY A 94 16.64 -8.48 -5.32
N VAL A 95 16.21 -8.39 -4.06
CA VAL A 95 15.02 -7.63 -3.68
C VAL A 95 15.28 -6.13 -3.81
N ILE A 96 14.39 -5.43 -4.50
CA ILE A 96 14.37 -3.96 -4.61
C ILE A 96 13.52 -3.39 -3.48
N ASP A 97 12.27 -3.87 -3.35
CA ASP A 97 11.33 -3.48 -2.28
C ASP A 97 10.29 -4.58 -2.05
N ASP A 98 9.53 -4.48 -0.96
CA ASP A 98 8.37 -5.33 -0.70
C ASP A 98 7.08 -4.60 -1.09
N ILE A 99 6.09 -5.36 -1.55
CA ILE A 99 4.85 -4.82 -2.09
C ILE A 99 3.64 -5.70 -1.70
N ILE A 100 2.46 -5.11 -1.76
CA ILE A 100 1.20 -5.87 -1.69
C ILE A 100 0.46 -5.71 -3.00
N ILE A 101 0.07 -6.82 -3.62
CA ILE A 101 -0.69 -6.83 -4.86
C ILE A 101 -2.08 -7.36 -4.57
N THR A 102 -3.09 -6.65 -5.05
CA THR A 102 -4.49 -7.08 -4.97
C THR A 102 -5.06 -7.15 -6.37
N ARG A 103 -5.58 -8.31 -6.76
CA ARG A 103 -6.35 -8.40 -8.00
C ARG A 103 -7.73 -7.79 -7.78
N VAL A 104 -8.09 -6.82 -8.58
CA VAL A 104 -9.40 -6.16 -8.59
C VAL A 104 -10.04 -6.31 -9.96
N GLU A 105 -11.31 -5.92 -10.08
CA GLU A 105 -11.96 -5.90 -11.40
C GLU A 105 -11.23 -4.94 -12.35
N GLY A 106 -10.80 -5.45 -13.48
CA GLY A 106 -10.08 -4.68 -14.51
C GLY A 106 -8.60 -4.46 -14.27
N GLY A 107 -7.99 -4.98 -13.18
CA GLY A 107 -6.56 -4.79 -12.97
C GLY A 107 -6.00 -5.27 -11.64
N PHE A 108 -4.83 -4.72 -11.34
CA PHE A 108 -4.08 -4.98 -10.12
C PHE A 108 -3.81 -3.67 -9.39
N ASN A 109 -4.20 -3.59 -8.13
CA ASN A 109 -3.74 -2.56 -7.22
C ASN A 109 -2.44 -3.03 -6.55
N ILE A 110 -1.39 -2.23 -6.66
CA ILE A 110 -0.08 -2.49 -6.07
C ILE A 110 0.19 -1.40 -5.03
N ILE A 111 0.36 -1.81 -3.78
CA ILE A 111 0.73 -0.89 -2.70
C ILE A 111 2.25 -0.88 -2.58
N LEU A 112 2.81 0.32 -2.68
CA LEU A 112 4.24 0.61 -2.69
C LEU A 112 4.63 1.36 -1.41
N ASN A 113 5.83 1.10 -0.88
CA ASN A 113 6.34 1.80 0.27
C ASN A 113 6.56 3.30 -0.03
N ALA A 114 6.12 4.17 0.88
CA ALA A 114 6.09 5.61 0.66
C ALA A 114 7.46 6.21 0.29
N ALA A 115 8.53 5.74 0.94
CA ALA A 115 9.88 6.24 0.69
C ALA A 115 10.46 5.79 -0.66
N CYS A 116 10.00 4.64 -1.18
CA CYS A 116 10.53 3.99 -2.37
C CYS A 116 9.62 4.14 -3.60
N LYS A 117 8.38 4.60 -3.43
CA LYS A 117 7.33 4.57 -4.46
C LYS A 117 7.74 5.11 -5.82
N ASP A 118 8.52 6.18 -5.87
CA ASP A 118 8.93 6.78 -7.15
C ASP A 118 9.95 5.89 -7.90
N ASN A 119 10.81 5.19 -7.15
CA ASN A 119 11.72 4.20 -7.72
C ASN A 119 10.98 2.95 -8.18
N ASP A 120 10.07 2.47 -7.35
CA ASP A 120 9.30 1.25 -7.64
C ASP A 120 8.41 1.43 -8.86
N ILE A 121 7.73 2.58 -8.98
CA ILE A 121 6.96 2.96 -10.17
C ILE A 121 7.84 2.93 -11.41
N LYS A 122 9.07 3.46 -11.34
CA LYS A 122 9.99 3.44 -12.48
C LYS A 122 10.39 2.03 -12.88
N GLU A 123 10.69 1.17 -11.90
CA GLU A 123 11.07 -0.21 -12.17
C GLU A 123 9.89 -1.00 -12.76
N ILE A 124 8.68 -0.84 -12.22
CA ILE A 124 7.47 -1.47 -12.78
C ILE A 124 7.20 -0.95 -14.19
N ALA A 125 7.22 0.37 -14.39
CA ALA A 125 6.94 0.98 -15.70
C ALA A 125 7.93 0.56 -16.80
N LYS A 126 9.21 0.30 -16.45
CA LYS A 126 10.21 -0.20 -17.40
C LYS A 126 9.87 -1.59 -17.94
N CYS A 127 9.25 -2.45 -17.15
CA CYS A 127 8.93 -3.80 -17.59
C CYS A 127 7.57 -3.89 -18.28
N LEU A 128 6.66 -2.93 -18.08
CA LEU A 128 5.36 -2.90 -18.73
C LEU A 128 5.49 -2.62 -20.23
N ASN A 129 4.71 -3.34 -21.03
CA ASN A 129 4.64 -3.12 -22.47
C ASN A 129 3.78 -1.88 -22.81
N SER A 130 3.90 -1.39 -24.04
CA SER A 130 3.16 -0.21 -24.53
C SER A 130 1.64 -0.31 -24.41
N ASP A 131 1.09 -1.51 -24.41
CA ASP A 131 -0.35 -1.78 -24.31
C ASP A 131 -0.85 -1.80 -22.86
N SER A 132 0.06 -1.81 -21.90
CA SER A 132 -0.25 -1.78 -20.48
C SER A 132 -0.52 -0.36 -20.02
N LYS A 133 -1.69 -0.13 -19.44
CA LYS A 133 -2.03 1.16 -18.84
C LYS A 133 -1.81 1.07 -17.34
N TYR A 134 -1.30 2.14 -16.76
CA TYR A 134 -1.10 2.24 -15.32
C TYR A 134 -1.36 3.65 -14.81
N GLU A 135 -1.63 3.78 -13.54
CA GLU A 135 -1.96 5.05 -12.90
C GLU A 135 -1.57 5.03 -11.42
N LEU A 136 -0.96 6.10 -10.94
CA LEU A 136 -0.79 6.35 -9.50
C LEU A 136 -2.05 7.05 -8.97
N LYS A 137 -2.81 6.38 -8.10
CA LYS A 137 -4.03 6.90 -7.48
C LYS A 137 -3.66 7.86 -6.35
N LYS A 138 -3.72 9.18 -6.61
CA LYS A 138 -3.33 10.22 -5.65
C LYS A 138 -4.47 10.67 -4.74
N ASP A 139 -5.71 10.49 -5.19
CA ASP A 139 -6.91 11.01 -4.50
C ASP A 139 -7.62 9.96 -3.64
N PHE A 140 -6.99 8.78 -3.47
CA PHE A 140 -7.52 7.69 -2.66
C PHE A 140 -6.87 7.69 -1.29
N SER A 141 -7.67 7.35 -0.27
CA SER A 141 -7.15 7.04 1.06
C SER A 141 -6.91 5.54 1.19
N LEU A 142 -5.86 5.19 1.92
CA LEU A 142 -5.55 3.82 2.28
C LEU A 142 -5.60 3.70 3.80
N ILE A 143 -6.43 2.78 4.28
CA ILE A 143 -6.65 2.58 5.71
C ILE A 143 -6.22 1.18 6.11
N ALA A 144 -5.38 1.09 7.13
CA ALA A 144 -5.10 -0.17 7.80
C ALA A 144 -5.97 -0.31 9.05
N LEU A 145 -6.63 -1.44 9.16
CA LEU A 145 -7.47 -1.80 10.30
C LEU A 145 -6.90 -3.04 11.01
N PRO A 146 -5.79 -2.91 11.76
CA PRO A 146 -5.31 -3.99 12.59
C PRO A 146 -6.27 -4.24 13.74
N VAL A 147 -6.58 -5.51 13.96
CA VAL A 147 -7.41 -5.98 15.07
C VAL A 147 -6.61 -6.96 15.91
N SER A 148 -6.88 -6.98 17.22
CA SER A 148 -6.25 -7.96 18.09
C SER A 148 -6.90 -9.32 17.88
N TYR A 149 -6.24 -10.16 17.09
CA TYR A 149 -6.58 -11.58 17.05
C TYR A 149 -5.67 -12.37 17.99
N THR A 150 -6.24 -13.28 18.73
CA THR A 150 -5.49 -14.30 19.47
C THR A 150 -4.85 -15.33 18.53
N HIS A 151 -5.15 -15.29 17.22
CA HIS A 151 -4.61 -16.12 16.17
C HIS A 151 -4.20 -15.27 14.96
N LEU A 152 -3.07 -15.64 14.36
CA LEU A 152 -2.41 -15.01 13.22
C LEU A 152 -3.35 -14.84 12.00
N THR A 153 -3.91 -13.65 11.86
CA THR A 153 -4.48 -13.21 10.59
C THR A 153 -3.78 -11.94 10.14
N LEU A 154 -3.50 -11.84 8.85
CA LEU A 154 -2.90 -10.67 8.25
C LEU A 154 -3.81 -9.45 8.44
N PRO A 155 -3.24 -8.23 8.61
CA PRO A 155 -4.03 -7.02 8.71
C PRO A 155 -4.93 -6.85 7.49
N THR A 156 -6.19 -6.54 7.73
CA THR A 156 -7.13 -6.22 6.65
C THR A 156 -6.84 -4.81 6.17
N ILE A 157 -6.48 -4.67 4.90
CA ILE A 157 -6.30 -3.37 4.23
C ILE A 157 -7.60 -3.10 3.47
N LEU A 158 -8.26 -2.00 3.83
CA LEU A 158 -9.45 -1.52 3.13
C LEU A 158 -9.06 -0.33 2.26
N LEU A 159 -9.33 -0.44 0.97
CA LEU A 159 -9.25 0.69 0.03
C LEU A 159 -10.58 1.45 0.10
N VAL A 160 -10.52 2.74 0.38
CA VAL A 160 -11.69 3.64 0.45
C VAL A 160 -11.54 4.72 -0.60
#